data_5dca2da24cd2e445958ee8b43f610c93
#
_entry.id   5dca2da24cd2e445958ee8b43f610c93
#
_cell.length_a   1.000
_cell.length_b   1.000
_cell.length_c   1.000
_cell.angle_alpha   90.00
_cell.angle_beta   90.00
_cell.angle_gamma   90.00
#
_symmetry.space_group_name_H-M   'P 1'
#
loop_
_entity.id
_entity.type
_entity.pdbx_description
1 polymer ?
#
loop_
_entity_poly.entity_id
_entity_poly.type
_entity_poly.pdbx_seq_one_letter_code
_entity_poly.pdbx_strand_id
1 'polypeptide(L)'
;MTLSARKKIRVLVVDDSAYNRRAITEMLESAGDIAVVATASDGEEGLKQAMALKPDVITLDLEMPRMNGFTFLRLLMARAPIPVIVISGYARRADVFKAMELGAIDFVAKPQRHFSPEAAT
;
A
#
# COMPACT_ATOMS: atom_id res chain seq x y z
N MET A 1 21.36 -5.43 23.15
CA MET A 1 19.99 -5.58 22.61
C MET A 1 19.87 -6.85 21.81
N THR A 2 18.84 -7.59 22.07
CA THR A 2 18.60 -8.82 21.33
C THR A 2 17.80 -8.53 20.06
N LEU A 3 17.88 -9.44 19.10
CA LEU A 3 17.11 -9.30 17.87
C LEU A 3 15.61 -9.32 18.13
N SER A 4 15.19 -10.01 19.18
CA SER A 4 13.78 -10.07 19.55
C SER A 4 13.21 -8.72 20.01
N ALA A 5 14.09 -7.80 20.39
CA ALA A 5 13.66 -6.46 20.77
C ALA A 5 13.49 -5.54 19.56
N ARG A 6 13.88 -6.00 18.37
CA ARG A 6 13.74 -5.20 17.16
C ARG A 6 12.28 -5.09 16.78
N LYS A 7 11.83 -3.86 16.58
CA LYS A 7 10.47 -3.62 16.15
C LYS A 7 10.28 -4.04 14.70
N LYS A 8 9.09 -4.54 14.42
CA LYS A 8 8.73 -4.83 13.04
C LYS A 8 8.41 -3.54 12.30
N ILE A 9 8.56 -3.58 10.99
CA ILE A 9 8.13 -2.48 10.12
C ILE A 9 6.60 -2.49 10.10
N ARG A 10 5.98 -1.38 10.43
CA ARG A 10 4.52 -1.26 10.52
C ARG A 10 3.97 -0.74 9.21
N VAL A 11 3.08 -1.50 8.59
CA VAL A 11 2.55 -1.19 7.28
C VAL A 11 1.03 -1.03 7.32
N LEU A 12 0.54 -0.01 6.62
CA LEU A 12 -0.88 0.18 6.35
C LEU A 12 -1.11 -0.20 4.88
N VAL A 13 -2.04 -1.10 4.64
CA VAL A 13 -2.38 -1.53 3.27
C VAL A 13 -3.68 -0.86 2.84
N VAL A 14 -3.63 -0.07 1.78
CA VAL A 14 -4.78 0.65 1.25
C VAL A 14 -5.11 0.12 -0.14
N ASP A 15 -6.23 -0.57 -0.28
CA ASP A 15 -6.65 -1.19 -1.52
C ASP A 15 -8.14 -1.50 -1.43
N ASP A 16 -8.89 -1.22 -2.49
CA ASP A 16 -10.34 -1.41 -2.46
C ASP A 16 -10.77 -2.87 -2.57
N SER A 17 -9.87 -3.76 -2.98
CA SER A 17 -10.17 -5.18 -3.13
C SER A 17 -9.82 -5.95 -1.88
N ALA A 18 -10.82 -6.60 -1.27
CA ALA A 18 -10.59 -7.43 -0.09
C ALA A 18 -9.60 -8.56 -0.41
N TYR A 19 -9.70 -9.11 -1.60
CA TYR A 19 -8.77 -10.16 -2.04
C TYR A 19 -7.34 -9.64 -2.07
N ASN A 20 -7.14 -8.46 -2.66
CA ASN A 20 -5.80 -7.88 -2.77
C ASN A 20 -5.26 -7.48 -1.40
N ARG A 21 -6.10 -6.90 -0.53
CA ARG A 21 -5.66 -6.55 0.82
C ARG A 21 -5.14 -7.78 1.56
N ARG A 22 -5.87 -8.87 1.43
CA ARG A 22 -5.48 -10.12 2.08
C ARG A 22 -4.19 -10.69 1.51
N ALA A 23 -4.10 -10.72 0.18
CA ALA A 23 -2.91 -11.27 -0.50
C ALA A 23 -1.67 -10.44 -0.15
N ILE A 24 -1.79 -9.13 -0.18
CA ILE A 24 -0.66 -8.24 0.14
C ILE A 24 -0.25 -8.42 1.60
N THR A 25 -1.24 -8.49 2.49
CA THR A 25 -0.97 -8.68 3.92
C THR A 25 -0.22 -9.97 4.17
N GLU A 26 -0.68 -11.07 3.59
CA GLU A 26 -0.03 -12.36 3.77
C GLU A 26 1.38 -12.36 3.20
N MET A 27 1.54 -11.75 2.05
CA MET A 27 2.86 -11.66 1.41
C MET A 27 3.83 -10.87 2.29
N LEU A 28 3.40 -9.72 2.79
CA LEU A 28 4.25 -8.87 3.60
C LEU A 28 4.61 -9.54 4.93
N GLU A 29 3.61 -10.13 5.59
CA GLU A 29 3.85 -10.74 6.89
C GLU A 29 4.66 -12.01 6.82
N SER A 30 4.73 -12.63 5.65
CA SER A 30 5.58 -13.81 5.48
C SER A 30 7.06 -13.49 5.61
N ALA A 31 7.43 -12.23 5.50
CA ALA A 31 8.83 -11.81 5.65
C ALA A 31 9.33 -11.89 7.11
N GLY A 32 8.42 -11.89 8.07
CA GLY A 32 8.78 -12.06 9.48
C GLY A 32 9.13 -10.77 10.22
N ASP A 33 9.58 -9.74 9.51
CA ASP A 33 9.95 -8.46 10.12
C ASP A 33 8.97 -7.32 9.74
N ILE A 34 7.83 -7.69 9.16
CA ILE A 34 6.80 -6.73 8.77
C ILE A 34 5.49 -7.08 9.49
N ALA A 35 4.83 -6.06 10.01
CA ALA A 35 3.51 -6.21 10.61
C ALA A 35 2.53 -5.29 9.88
N VAL A 36 1.46 -5.86 9.35
CA VAL A 36 0.39 -5.06 8.77
C VAL A 36 -0.51 -4.63 9.91
N VAL A 37 -0.42 -3.36 10.30
CA VAL A 37 -1.12 -2.87 11.48
C VAL A 37 -2.56 -2.48 11.20
N ALA A 38 -2.89 -2.25 9.94
CA ALA A 38 -4.27 -1.97 9.53
C ALA A 38 -4.40 -2.11 8.04
N THR A 39 -5.64 -2.24 7.57
CA THR A 39 -5.95 -2.19 6.14
C THR A 39 -7.08 -1.17 5.97
N ALA A 40 -7.16 -0.59 4.77
CA ALA A 40 -8.20 0.36 4.44
C ALA A 40 -8.73 0.05 3.04
N SER A 41 -10.03 0.21 2.86
CA SER A 41 -10.70 -0.14 1.60
C SER A 41 -10.88 1.06 0.67
N ASP A 42 -10.58 2.26 1.14
CA ASP A 42 -10.63 3.47 0.32
C ASP A 42 -9.71 4.54 0.89
N GLY A 43 -9.60 5.65 0.15
CA GLY A 43 -8.66 6.71 0.53
C GLY A 43 -9.05 7.44 1.81
N GLU A 44 -10.34 7.61 2.07
CA GLU A 44 -10.78 8.27 3.30
C GLU A 44 -10.38 7.46 4.52
N GLU A 45 -10.68 6.18 4.50
CA GLU A 45 -10.31 5.28 5.58
C GLU A 45 -8.79 5.23 5.71
N GLY A 46 -8.10 5.19 4.57
CA GLY A 46 -6.64 5.18 4.56
C GLY A 46 -6.03 6.38 5.24
N LEU A 47 -6.55 7.57 4.96
CA LEU A 47 -6.07 8.78 5.61
C LEU A 47 -6.33 8.75 7.11
N LYS A 48 -7.52 8.31 7.50
CA LYS A 48 -7.89 8.22 8.91
C LYS A 48 -6.95 7.28 9.66
N GLN A 49 -6.70 6.10 9.10
CA GLN A 49 -5.81 5.12 9.71
C GLN A 49 -4.37 5.62 9.74
N ALA A 50 -3.92 6.30 8.67
CA ALA A 50 -2.57 6.82 8.62
C ALA A 50 -2.34 7.86 9.72
N MET A 51 -3.31 8.75 9.93
CA MET A 51 -3.20 9.77 10.97
C MET A 51 -3.22 9.14 12.36
N ALA A 52 -4.06 8.12 12.55
CA ALA A 52 -4.24 7.49 13.86
C ALA A 52 -3.05 6.59 14.23
N LEU A 53 -2.57 5.80 13.29
CA LEU A 53 -1.59 4.76 13.58
C LEU A 53 -0.16 5.14 13.25
N LYS A 54 0.03 6.12 12.38
CA LYS A 54 1.35 6.59 11.93
C LYS A 54 2.26 5.41 11.55
N PRO A 55 1.86 4.66 10.51
CA PRO A 55 2.67 3.52 10.07
C PRO A 55 4.02 3.97 9.52
N ASP A 56 4.93 3.03 9.40
CA ASP A 56 6.25 3.31 8.83
C ASP A 56 6.19 3.41 7.32
N VAL A 57 5.29 2.65 6.69
CA VAL A 57 5.12 2.59 5.24
C VAL A 57 3.65 2.33 4.93
N ILE A 58 3.19 2.88 3.82
CA ILE A 58 1.85 2.60 3.30
C ILE A 58 1.99 1.96 1.93
N THR A 59 1.26 0.87 1.68
CA THR A 59 1.10 0.37 0.32
C THR A 59 -0.23 0.89 -0.18
N LEU A 60 -0.25 1.37 -1.42
CA LEU A 60 -1.40 2.10 -1.95
C LEU A 60 -1.77 1.63 -3.34
N ASP A 61 -3.03 1.28 -3.52
CA ASP A 61 -3.60 1.05 -4.83
C ASP A 61 -4.06 2.40 -5.41
N LEU A 62 -3.75 2.65 -6.66
CA LEU A 62 -4.17 3.91 -7.30
C LEU A 62 -5.64 3.93 -7.69
N GLU A 63 -6.19 2.78 -8.00
CA GLU A 63 -7.57 2.69 -8.49
C GLU A 63 -8.52 2.31 -7.37
N MET A 64 -9.13 3.32 -6.78
CA MET A 64 -10.07 3.14 -5.69
C MET A 64 -11.30 4.02 -5.91
N PRO A 65 -12.48 3.60 -5.41
CA PRO A 65 -13.66 4.44 -5.48
C PRO A 65 -13.55 5.63 -4.52
N ARG A 66 -14.35 6.64 -4.76
CA ARG A 66 -14.46 7.86 -3.96
C ARG A 66 -13.21 8.71 -3.97
N MET A 67 -12.14 8.24 -3.39
CA MET A 67 -10.87 8.97 -3.39
C MET A 67 -9.82 8.09 -4.05
N ASN A 68 -9.36 8.45 -5.26
CA ASN A 68 -8.34 7.68 -5.94
C ASN A 68 -6.99 7.87 -5.27
N GLY A 69 -6.04 7.01 -5.64
CA GLY A 69 -4.73 7.01 -4.99
C GLY A 69 -3.92 8.29 -5.15
N PHE A 70 -4.09 8.99 -6.26
CA PHE A 70 -3.37 10.26 -6.46
C PHE A 70 -3.84 11.31 -5.46
N THR A 71 -5.15 11.40 -5.25
CA THR A 71 -5.71 12.32 -4.27
C THR A 71 -5.25 11.96 -2.87
N PHE A 72 -5.26 10.67 -2.56
CA PHE A 72 -4.76 10.19 -1.28
C PHE A 72 -3.30 10.62 -1.05
N LEU A 73 -2.45 10.40 -2.06
CA LEU A 73 -1.04 10.79 -1.98
C LEU A 73 -0.89 12.27 -1.69
N ARG A 74 -1.63 13.09 -2.43
CA ARG A 74 -1.54 14.54 -2.27
C ARG A 74 -1.92 14.96 -0.86
N LEU A 75 -3.01 14.43 -0.35
CA LEU A 75 -3.49 14.78 0.98
C LEU A 75 -2.56 14.25 2.08
N LEU A 76 -2.06 13.03 1.90
CA LEU A 76 -1.14 12.43 2.87
C LEU A 76 0.14 13.24 2.98
N MET A 77 0.75 13.58 1.84
CA MET A 77 2.02 14.31 1.84
C MET A 77 1.86 15.70 2.44
N ALA A 78 0.67 16.29 2.33
CA ALA A 78 0.42 17.61 2.92
C ALA A 78 0.26 17.54 4.44
N ARG A 79 -0.19 16.40 4.96
CA ARG A 79 -0.52 16.28 6.39
C ARG A 79 0.52 15.52 7.19
N ALA A 80 0.97 14.39 6.66
CA ALA A 80 1.91 13.53 7.35
C ALA A 80 2.66 12.72 6.31
N PRO A 81 3.84 13.16 5.90
CA PRO A 81 4.57 12.53 4.79
C PRO A 81 5.14 11.18 5.20
N ILE A 82 4.30 10.17 5.12
CA ILE A 82 4.69 8.79 5.38
C ILE A 82 5.11 8.16 4.05
N PRO A 83 6.18 7.38 4.01
CA PRO A 83 6.61 6.71 2.78
C PRO A 83 5.49 5.85 2.18
N VAL A 84 5.26 6.00 0.88
CA VAL A 84 4.22 5.27 0.18
C VAL A 84 4.83 4.48 -0.98
N ILE A 85 4.51 3.20 -1.02
CA ILE A 85 4.83 2.33 -2.16
C ILE A 85 3.52 2.06 -2.88
N VAL A 86 3.44 2.46 -4.14
CA VAL A 86 2.24 2.21 -4.94
C VAL A 86 2.29 0.79 -5.47
N ILE A 87 1.19 0.05 -5.27
CA ILE A 87 1.04 -1.29 -5.82
C ILE A 87 -0.22 -1.27 -6.67
N SER A 88 -0.04 -1.33 -7.99
CA SER A 88 -1.16 -1.16 -8.91
C SER A 88 -1.15 -2.22 -9.99
N GLY A 89 -2.34 -2.67 -10.39
CA GLY A 89 -2.50 -3.64 -11.45
C GLY A 89 -2.32 -3.04 -12.84
N TYR A 90 -2.53 -1.74 -12.95
CA TYR A 90 -2.35 -1.01 -14.21
C TYR A 90 -1.27 0.02 -14.05
N ALA A 91 -0.10 -0.29 -14.56
CA ALA A 91 1.03 0.61 -14.45
C ALA A 91 1.29 1.27 -15.80
N ARG A 92 0.52 2.29 -16.14
CA ARG A 92 0.85 3.13 -17.28
C ARG A 92 2.02 4.01 -16.88
N ARG A 93 2.89 4.28 -17.85
CA ARG A 93 4.06 5.11 -17.58
C ARG A 93 3.68 6.46 -16.98
N ALA A 94 2.60 7.06 -17.49
CA ALA A 94 2.11 8.34 -16.99
C ALA A 94 1.68 8.26 -15.53
N ASP A 95 1.07 7.15 -15.15
CA ASP A 95 0.62 6.96 -13.76
C ASP A 95 1.80 6.80 -12.82
N VAL A 96 2.83 6.09 -13.26
CA VAL A 96 4.06 5.92 -12.49
C VAL A 96 4.69 7.28 -12.23
N PHE A 97 4.88 8.07 -13.29
CA PHE A 97 5.47 9.39 -13.14
C PHE A 97 4.66 10.28 -12.21
N LYS A 98 3.34 10.26 -12.36
CA LYS A 98 2.47 11.10 -11.55
C LYS A 98 2.56 10.70 -10.07
N ALA A 99 2.57 9.41 -9.79
CA ALA A 99 2.68 8.92 -8.42
C ALA A 99 4.00 9.35 -7.78
N MET A 100 5.09 9.22 -8.53
CA MET A 100 6.40 9.60 -8.03
C MET A 100 6.49 11.11 -7.80
N GLU A 101 5.91 11.90 -8.69
CA GLU A 101 5.86 13.35 -8.52
C GLU A 101 5.06 13.76 -7.29
N LEU A 102 4.04 13.01 -6.96
CA LEU A 102 3.19 13.30 -5.80
C LEU A 102 3.79 12.77 -4.49
N GLY A 103 4.93 12.11 -4.55
CA GLY A 103 5.66 11.73 -3.36
C GLY A 103 5.79 10.25 -3.08
N ALA A 104 5.28 9.37 -3.95
CA ALA A 104 5.49 7.94 -3.77
C ALA A 104 6.98 7.64 -3.88
N ILE A 105 7.46 6.70 -3.08
CA ILE A 105 8.87 6.35 -3.11
C ILE A 105 9.17 5.20 -4.06
N ASP A 106 8.16 4.42 -4.43
CA ASP A 106 8.34 3.32 -5.34
C ASP A 106 7.00 2.92 -5.96
N PHE A 107 7.07 2.13 -7.01
CA PHE A 107 5.89 1.66 -7.74
C PHE A 107 6.10 0.21 -8.11
N VAL A 108 5.19 -0.65 -7.67
CA VAL A 108 5.28 -2.09 -7.89
C VAL A 108 4.01 -2.57 -8.59
N ALA A 109 4.18 -3.39 -9.61
CA ALA A 109 3.03 -3.97 -10.31
C ALA A 109 2.41 -5.07 -9.46
N LYS A 110 1.08 -5.08 -9.37
CA LYS A 110 0.37 -6.16 -8.70
C LYS A 110 0.55 -7.47 -9.46
N PRO A 111 0.55 -8.58 -8.75
CA PRO A 111 0.44 -9.88 -9.42
C PRO A 111 -0.84 -9.89 -10.24
N GLN A 112 -0.78 -10.46 -11.44
CA GLN A 112 -1.94 -10.55 -12.32
C GLN A 112 -3.02 -11.38 -11.64
N ARG A 113 -4.29 -10.99 -11.82
CA ARG A 113 -5.39 -11.74 -11.25
C ARG A 113 -5.40 -13.16 -11.75
N HIS A 114 -5.11 -13.33 -13.03
CA HIS A 114 -5.02 -14.65 -13.63
C HIS A 114 -3.73 -15.35 -13.25
N PHE A 115 -2.92 -14.73 -12.43
CA PHE A 115 -1.69 -15.35 -11.95
C PHE A 115 -2.03 -16.23 -10.74
N SER A 116 -3.05 -17.01 -10.87
CA SER A 116 -3.42 -18.07 -9.95
C SER A 116 -2.71 -19.34 -10.39
N PRO A 117 -2.70 -20.38 -9.58
CA PRO A 117 -2.13 -21.65 -10.00
C PRO A 117 -2.72 -22.16 -11.31
N GLU A 118 -4.01 -21.96 -11.53
CA GLU A 118 -4.64 -22.38 -12.76
C GLU A 118 -4.12 -21.57 -13.93
N ALA A 119 -3.97 -20.28 -13.77
CA ALA A 119 -3.49 -19.43 -14.84
C ALA A 119 -2.01 -19.65 -15.12
N ALA A 120 -1.27 -20.07 -14.13
CA ALA A 120 0.15 -20.33 -14.29
C ALA A 120 0.43 -21.64 -15.01
N THR A 121 -0.56 -22.51 -15.09
CA THR A 121 -0.42 -23.76 -15.82
C THR A 121 -1.01 -23.64 -17.24
#